data_87816d3b7b22ade3f995051ac3e019fb
#
_entry.id   87816d3b7b22ade3f995051ac3e019fb
#
_cell.length_a   1.000
_cell.length_b   1.000
_cell.length_c   1.000
_cell.angle_alpha   90.00
_cell.angle_beta   90.00
_cell.angle_gamma   90.00
#
_symmetry.space_group_name_H-M   'P 1'
#
loop_
_entity.id
_entity.type
_entity.pdbx_description
1 polymer ?
#
loop_
_entity_poly.entity_id
_entity_poly.type
_entity_poly.pdbx_seq_one_letter_code
_entity_poly.pdbx_strand_id
1 'polypeptide(L)'
;MTSTSISIGDAVVELVIGDITSETVDAIANAANEALRGGGGVDGAIHRAAGPGLLAELQERYPNGTPTGTAVATGAHDLPARWVLHAVGPVWRGGSQGEAEQLAGAYRSCLRLAVELGARSVAFPAISMGIYGYPPHPAARIALATVAGHLREAGAPALVRFVLFSEETYQRFADALAELG
;
A
#
# COMPACT_ATOMS: atom_id res chain seq x y z
N MET A 1 15.24 14.80 -8.60
CA MET A 1 14.33 13.84 -7.98
C MET A 1 13.05 14.54 -7.56
N THR A 2 11.90 14.02 -7.97
CA THR A 2 10.63 14.70 -7.74
C THR A 2 9.97 14.10 -6.49
N SER A 3 9.67 14.94 -5.51
CA SER A 3 8.90 14.54 -4.33
C SER A 3 7.93 15.65 -3.94
N THR A 4 6.81 15.26 -3.37
CA THR A 4 5.79 16.19 -2.90
C THR A 4 5.28 15.68 -1.56
N SER A 5 5.07 16.56 -0.61
CA SER A 5 4.55 16.16 0.70
C SER A 5 3.54 17.16 1.23
N ILE A 6 2.63 16.67 2.07
CA ILE A 6 1.72 17.50 2.87
C ILE A 6 1.75 17.01 4.32
N SER A 7 1.42 17.92 5.23
CA SER A 7 1.24 17.56 6.65
C SER A 7 -0.24 17.35 6.95
N ILE A 8 -0.52 16.33 7.74
CA ILE A 8 -1.87 16.07 8.27
C ILE A 8 -1.70 15.94 9.79
N GLY A 9 -1.99 17.01 10.52
CA GLY A 9 -1.59 17.11 11.91
C GLY A 9 -0.08 17.04 12.03
N ASP A 10 0.42 16.14 12.87
CA ASP A 10 1.86 15.90 13.02
C ASP A 10 2.40 14.85 12.05
N ALA A 11 1.52 14.21 11.28
CA ALA A 11 1.93 13.20 10.31
C ALA A 11 2.22 13.84 8.95
N VAL A 12 3.00 13.14 8.14
CA VAL A 12 3.38 13.57 6.79
C VAL A 12 2.98 12.51 5.78
N VAL A 13 2.37 12.94 4.70
CA VAL A 13 2.11 12.12 3.51
C VAL A 13 3.03 12.60 2.41
N GLU A 14 3.78 11.68 1.83
CA GLU A 14 4.83 11.99 0.85
C GLU A 14 4.65 11.13 -0.41
N LEU A 15 4.90 11.72 -1.56
CA LEU A 15 4.89 11.03 -2.86
C LEU A 15 6.30 11.03 -3.41
N VAL A 16 6.79 9.86 -3.80
CA VAL A 16 8.11 9.74 -4.44
C VAL A 16 8.02 8.78 -5.64
N ILE A 17 8.93 8.94 -6.59
CA ILE A 17 9.14 7.95 -7.64
C ILE A 17 10.30 7.06 -7.18
N GLY A 18 10.13 5.75 -7.17
CA GLY A 18 11.18 4.86 -6.72
C GLY A 18 10.77 3.39 -6.73
N ASP A 19 11.60 2.60 -6.06
CA ASP A 19 11.42 1.16 -5.89
C ASP A 19 11.10 0.87 -4.42
N ILE A 20 9.90 0.38 -4.18
CA ILE A 20 9.43 0.11 -2.81
C ILE A 20 10.29 -0.94 -2.09
N THR A 21 10.95 -1.84 -2.83
CA THR A 21 11.81 -2.87 -2.24
C THR A 21 13.11 -2.31 -1.65
N SER A 22 13.43 -1.07 -1.97
CA SER A 22 14.63 -0.38 -1.45
C SER A 22 14.30 0.56 -0.27
N GLU A 23 13.03 0.67 0.12
CA GLU A 23 12.60 1.58 1.18
C GLU A 23 13.01 1.08 2.56
N THR A 24 13.57 1.99 3.36
CA THR A 24 14.04 1.70 4.72
C THR A 24 13.01 2.08 5.80
N VAL A 25 11.77 2.26 5.42
CA VAL A 25 10.65 2.50 6.34
C VAL A 25 10.38 1.28 7.23
N ASP A 26 9.59 1.45 8.27
CA ASP A 26 9.27 0.35 9.18
C ASP A 26 8.45 -0.74 8.49
N ALA A 27 7.45 -0.36 7.70
CA ALA A 27 6.60 -1.32 6.97
C ALA A 27 6.43 -0.91 5.53
N ILE A 28 6.47 -1.89 4.62
CA ILE A 28 6.05 -1.68 3.24
C ILE A 28 4.77 -2.45 2.99
N ALA A 29 3.86 -1.87 2.22
CA ALA A 29 2.65 -2.55 1.79
C ALA A 29 2.91 -3.26 0.46
N ASN A 30 2.34 -4.45 0.33
CA ASN A 30 2.36 -5.24 -0.89
C ASN A 30 0.96 -5.20 -1.52
N ALA A 31 0.89 -5.14 -2.83
CA ALA A 31 -0.35 -5.30 -3.59
C ALA A 31 -0.52 -6.80 -3.91
N ALA A 32 -1.08 -7.53 -2.97
CA ALA A 32 -1.20 -8.99 -3.02
C ALA A 32 -2.52 -9.43 -3.70
N ASN A 33 -2.62 -10.73 -3.96
CA ASN A 33 -3.89 -11.37 -4.33
C ASN A 33 -4.47 -12.11 -3.11
N GLU A 34 -5.72 -12.54 -3.24
CA GLU A 34 -6.43 -13.19 -2.12
C GLU A 34 -5.74 -14.47 -1.62
N ALA A 35 -5.09 -15.22 -2.51
CA ALA A 35 -4.39 -16.44 -2.14
C ALA A 35 -3.06 -16.19 -1.42
N LEU A 36 -2.50 -14.97 -1.50
CA LEU A 36 -1.22 -14.60 -0.89
C LEU A 36 -0.05 -15.48 -1.35
N ARG A 37 -0.05 -15.85 -2.62
CA ARG A 37 0.94 -16.79 -3.18
C ARG A 37 1.99 -16.14 -4.08
N GLY A 38 2.04 -14.80 -4.09
CA GLY A 38 2.89 -14.08 -4.99
C GLY A 38 2.25 -13.90 -6.36
N GLY A 39 2.94 -13.23 -7.25
CA GLY A 39 2.45 -12.93 -8.59
C GLY A 39 3.43 -12.05 -9.34
N GLY A 40 2.91 -11.24 -10.25
CA GLY A 40 3.71 -10.28 -11.03
C GLY A 40 3.73 -8.89 -10.40
N GLY A 41 4.27 -7.92 -11.13
CA GLY A 41 4.30 -6.53 -10.71
C GLY A 41 5.03 -6.33 -9.39
N VAL A 42 4.49 -5.46 -8.54
CA VAL A 42 5.09 -5.15 -7.24
C VAL A 42 5.11 -6.36 -6.31
N ASP A 43 4.09 -7.20 -6.36
CA ASP A 43 4.02 -8.44 -5.57
C ASP A 43 5.21 -9.34 -5.89
N GLY A 44 5.47 -9.58 -7.17
CA GLY A 44 6.62 -10.37 -7.61
C GLY A 44 7.95 -9.75 -7.18
N ALA A 45 8.09 -8.42 -7.31
CA ALA A 45 9.30 -7.72 -6.91
C ALA A 45 9.56 -7.85 -5.40
N ILE A 46 8.52 -7.70 -4.58
CA ILE A 46 8.63 -7.82 -3.12
C ILE A 46 9.03 -9.25 -2.74
N HIS A 47 8.39 -10.26 -3.33
CA HIS A 47 8.74 -11.66 -3.05
C HIS A 47 10.19 -11.98 -3.44
N ARG A 48 10.66 -11.49 -4.60
CA ARG A 48 12.04 -11.72 -5.03
C ARG A 48 13.04 -11.07 -4.08
N ALA A 49 12.77 -9.82 -3.67
CA ALA A 49 13.67 -9.09 -2.77
C ALA A 49 13.67 -9.65 -1.35
N ALA A 50 12.53 -10.11 -0.87
CA ALA A 50 12.39 -10.69 0.46
C ALA A 50 13.00 -12.08 0.59
N GLY A 51 13.10 -12.81 -0.53
CA GLY A 51 13.55 -14.20 -0.53
C GLY A 51 12.43 -15.17 -0.18
N PRO A 52 12.72 -16.50 -0.22
CA PRO A 52 11.69 -17.54 -0.10
C PRO A 52 10.99 -17.60 1.27
N GLY A 53 11.58 -17.00 2.29
CA GLY A 53 10.99 -16.97 3.63
C GLY A 53 9.66 -16.25 3.70
N LEU A 54 9.44 -15.24 2.85
CA LEU A 54 8.20 -14.48 2.84
C LEU A 54 7.01 -15.37 2.45
N LEU A 55 7.12 -16.11 1.36
CA LEU A 55 6.07 -17.03 0.93
C LEU A 55 5.84 -18.13 1.96
N ALA A 56 6.93 -18.66 2.54
CA ALA A 56 6.83 -19.70 3.57
C ALA A 56 6.05 -19.21 4.78
N GLU A 57 6.30 -17.99 5.24
CA GLU A 57 5.56 -17.40 6.36
C GLU A 57 4.07 -17.20 6.00
N LEU A 58 3.78 -16.73 4.79
CA LEU A 58 2.40 -16.55 4.33
C LEU A 58 1.64 -17.88 4.29
N GLN A 59 2.28 -18.94 3.79
CA GLN A 59 1.66 -20.26 3.73
C GLN A 59 1.40 -20.84 5.11
N GLU A 60 2.31 -20.61 6.05
CA GLU A 60 2.16 -21.09 7.42
C GLU A 60 1.09 -20.34 8.20
N ARG A 61 1.13 -18.99 8.15
CA ARG A 61 0.25 -18.14 8.96
C ARG A 61 -1.11 -17.91 8.33
N TYR A 62 -1.18 -17.85 7.01
CA TYR A 62 -2.39 -17.50 6.28
C TYR A 62 -2.65 -18.51 5.14
N PRO A 63 -2.81 -19.80 5.46
CA PRO A 63 -2.94 -20.86 4.43
C PRO A 63 -4.17 -20.66 3.52
N ASN A 64 -5.19 -19.95 4.00
CA ASN A 64 -6.42 -19.71 3.25
C ASN A 64 -6.47 -18.29 2.64
N GLY A 65 -5.36 -17.56 2.70
CA GLY A 65 -5.30 -16.20 2.16
C GLY A 65 -6.07 -15.19 2.98
N THR A 66 -6.50 -14.11 2.32
CA THR A 66 -7.30 -13.05 2.95
C THR A 66 -8.22 -12.42 1.92
N PRO A 67 -9.44 -11.97 2.30
CA PRO A 67 -10.39 -11.40 1.34
C PRO A 67 -9.94 -10.06 0.76
N THR A 68 -10.46 -9.73 -0.42
CA THR A 68 -10.32 -8.40 -1.00
C THR A 68 -10.82 -7.33 -0.02
N GLY A 69 -10.08 -6.23 0.08
CA GLY A 69 -10.40 -5.13 1.01
C GLY A 69 -9.79 -5.31 2.39
N THR A 70 -8.96 -6.34 2.58
CA THR A 70 -8.27 -6.62 3.86
C THR A 70 -6.77 -6.71 3.67
N ALA A 71 -6.04 -6.83 4.76
CA ALA A 71 -4.59 -6.99 4.74
C ALA A 71 -4.14 -7.89 5.90
N VAL A 72 -2.98 -8.54 5.72
CA VAL A 72 -2.31 -9.32 6.76
C VAL A 72 -0.84 -8.92 6.83
N ALA A 73 -0.21 -9.12 7.97
CA ALA A 73 1.19 -8.74 8.18
C ALA A 73 2.11 -9.94 8.29
N THR A 74 3.33 -9.78 7.77
CA THR A 74 4.44 -10.72 7.97
C THR A 74 5.70 -9.92 8.31
N GLY A 75 6.76 -10.63 8.70
CA GLY A 75 8.10 -10.04 8.70
C GLY A 75 8.55 -9.71 7.28
N ALA A 76 9.58 -8.90 7.17
CA ALA A 76 10.07 -8.44 5.87
C ALA A 76 11.21 -9.30 5.31
N HIS A 77 11.73 -10.23 6.10
CA HIS A 77 12.81 -11.14 5.69
C HIS A 77 14.03 -10.38 5.17
N ASP A 78 14.44 -10.57 3.91
CA ASP A 78 15.64 -9.91 3.38
C ASP A 78 15.44 -8.45 2.96
N LEU A 79 14.20 -7.94 3.05
CA LEU A 79 13.93 -6.53 2.76
C LEU A 79 14.48 -5.62 3.86
N PRO A 80 14.83 -4.36 3.55
CA PRO A 80 15.32 -3.43 4.59
C PRO A 80 14.25 -2.94 5.56
N ALA A 81 12.97 -3.16 5.29
CA ALA A 81 11.88 -2.87 6.21
C ALA A 81 11.79 -3.93 7.32
N ARG A 82 10.94 -3.71 8.32
CA ARG A 82 10.69 -4.66 9.40
C ARG A 82 9.50 -5.57 9.10
N TRP A 83 8.47 -5.03 8.45
CA TRP A 83 7.24 -5.77 8.14
C TRP A 83 6.81 -5.56 6.70
N VAL A 84 6.07 -6.53 6.18
CA VAL A 84 5.31 -6.40 4.94
C VAL A 84 3.82 -6.51 5.29
N LEU A 85 3.03 -5.55 4.81
CA LEU A 85 1.59 -5.52 4.98
C LEU A 85 0.97 -5.92 3.63
N HIS A 86 0.43 -7.13 3.57
CA HIS A 86 -0.09 -7.69 2.31
C HIS A 86 -1.54 -7.28 2.15
N ALA A 87 -1.77 -6.26 1.33
CA ALA A 87 -3.09 -5.71 1.07
C ALA A 87 -3.67 -6.30 -0.20
N VAL A 88 -4.94 -6.67 -0.16
CA VAL A 88 -5.64 -7.21 -1.33
C VAL A 88 -6.63 -6.16 -1.83
N GLY A 89 -6.24 -5.43 -2.85
CA GLY A 89 -7.11 -4.48 -3.53
C GLY A 89 -8.03 -5.18 -4.52
N PRO A 90 -9.09 -4.50 -4.97
CA PRO A 90 -10.04 -5.10 -5.91
C PRO A 90 -9.51 -5.12 -7.34
N VAL A 91 -9.98 -6.11 -8.11
CA VAL A 91 -9.90 -6.09 -9.57
C VAL A 91 -10.99 -5.14 -10.05
N TRP A 92 -10.66 -4.24 -10.98
CA TRP A 92 -11.65 -3.32 -11.53
C TRP A 92 -12.64 -4.07 -12.41
N ARG A 93 -13.93 -3.89 -12.12
CA ARG A 93 -15.05 -4.53 -12.84
C ARG A 93 -16.14 -3.51 -13.18
N GLY A 94 -15.74 -2.26 -13.49
CA GLY A 94 -16.64 -1.21 -13.92
C GLY A 94 -17.09 -0.22 -12.86
N GLY A 95 -16.78 -0.45 -11.60
CA GLY A 95 -17.04 0.52 -10.52
C GLY A 95 -18.35 0.33 -9.75
N SER A 96 -19.17 -0.69 -10.10
CA SER A 96 -20.44 -0.96 -9.44
C SER A 96 -20.45 -2.22 -8.58
N GLN A 97 -19.26 -2.81 -8.35
CA GLN A 97 -19.10 -4.06 -7.59
C GLN A 97 -18.46 -3.83 -6.21
N GLY A 98 -18.57 -2.61 -5.68
CA GLY A 98 -18.00 -2.27 -4.39
C GLY A 98 -16.51 -2.00 -4.41
N GLU A 99 -15.92 -1.77 -5.58
CA GLU A 99 -14.46 -1.62 -5.72
C GLU A 99 -13.91 -0.43 -4.93
N ALA A 100 -14.62 0.70 -4.90
CA ALA A 100 -14.16 1.89 -4.18
C ALA A 100 -14.00 1.60 -2.68
N GLU A 101 -14.99 0.95 -2.08
CA GLU A 101 -14.95 0.59 -0.66
C GLU A 101 -13.89 -0.48 -0.37
N GLN A 102 -13.73 -1.44 -1.28
CA GLN A 102 -12.71 -2.48 -1.15
C GLN A 102 -11.30 -1.89 -1.25
N LEU A 103 -11.08 -0.94 -2.16
CA LEU A 103 -9.79 -0.28 -2.26
C LEU A 103 -9.48 0.54 -1.00
N ALA A 104 -10.43 1.31 -0.52
CA ALA A 104 -10.29 2.04 0.74
C ALA A 104 -10.01 1.09 1.90
N GLY A 105 -10.73 -0.03 1.96
CA GLY A 105 -10.53 -1.07 2.98
C GLY A 105 -9.12 -1.64 2.98
N ALA A 106 -8.54 -1.87 1.81
CA ALA A 106 -7.17 -2.37 1.69
C ALA A 106 -6.16 -1.40 2.31
N TYR A 107 -6.26 -0.12 1.98
CA TYR A 107 -5.40 0.90 2.59
C TYR A 107 -5.63 1.04 4.08
N ARG A 108 -6.89 1.11 4.50
CA ARG A 108 -7.25 1.27 5.91
C ARG A 108 -6.75 0.09 6.76
N SER A 109 -6.88 -1.12 6.26
CA SER A 109 -6.42 -2.32 6.95
C SER A 109 -4.91 -2.29 7.17
N CYS A 110 -4.14 -1.84 6.16
CA CYS A 110 -2.70 -1.67 6.31
C CYS A 110 -2.36 -0.64 7.39
N LEU A 111 -3.05 0.48 7.40
CA LEU A 111 -2.78 1.54 8.38
C LEU A 111 -3.10 1.07 9.81
N ARG A 112 -4.16 0.32 10.00
CA ARG A 112 -4.49 -0.28 11.29
C ARG A 112 -3.40 -1.26 11.75
N LEU A 113 -2.94 -2.13 10.85
CA LEU A 113 -1.85 -3.06 11.15
C LEU A 113 -0.57 -2.31 11.52
N ALA A 114 -0.26 -1.24 10.80
CA ALA A 114 0.92 -0.42 11.10
C ALA A 114 0.86 0.14 12.52
N VAL A 115 -0.28 0.67 12.92
CA VAL A 115 -0.48 1.19 14.29
C VAL A 115 -0.32 0.07 15.31
N GLU A 116 -0.96 -1.08 15.09
CA GLU A 116 -0.87 -2.23 15.99
C GLU A 116 0.56 -2.73 16.16
N LEU A 117 1.36 -2.72 15.09
CA LEU A 117 2.75 -3.16 15.11
C LEU A 117 3.71 -2.10 15.66
N GLY A 118 3.24 -0.89 15.86
CA GLY A 118 4.10 0.22 16.28
C GLY A 118 4.98 0.75 15.16
N ALA A 119 4.59 0.54 13.89
CA ALA A 119 5.31 1.08 12.74
C ALA A 119 5.10 2.58 12.68
N ARG A 120 6.20 3.34 12.59
CA ARG A 120 6.16 4.81 12.55
C ARG A 120 6.17 5.33 11.12
N SER A 121 6.56 4.50 10.17
CA SER A 121 6.61 4.84 8.74
C SER A 121 6.12 3.67 7.91
N VAL A 122 5.32 3.99 6.88
CA VAL A 122 4.75 3.00 5.98
C VAL A 122 4.92 3.49 4.55
N ALA A 123 5.38 2.62 3.66
CA ALA A 123 5.43 2.90 2.23
C ALA A 123 4.35 2.09 1.52
N PHE A 124 3.61 2.73 0.64
CA PHE A 124 2.55 2.10 -0.17
C PHE A 124 2.89 2.14 -1.66
N PRO A 125 2.58 1.05 -2.38
CA PRO A 125 2.49 1.12 -3.84
C PRO A 125 1.12 1.66 -4.24
N ALA A 126 0.91 1.88 -5.52
CA ALA A 126 -0.41 2.23 -6.07
C ALA A 126 -1.25 0.94 -6.18
N ILE A 127 -1.99 0.60 -5.13
CA ILE A 127 -2.78 -0.63 -5.06
C ILE A 127 -3.86 -0.64 -6.14
N SER A 128 -4.06 -1.79 -6.81
CA SER A 128 -5.05 -2.05 -7.86
C SER A 128 -4.82 -1.31 -9.18
N MET A 129 -3.78 -0.50 -9.31
CA MET A 129 -3.55 0.30 -10.53
C MET A 129 -2.72 -0.41 -11.61
N GLY A 130 -2.15 -1.56 -11.31
CA GLY A 130 -1.43 -2.38 -12.29
C GLY A 130 -2.35 -3.31 -13.05
N ILE A 131 -2.11 -4.62 -12.93
CA ILE A 131 -2.87 -5.67 -13.63
C ILE A 131 -4.37 -5.61 -13.29
N TYR A 132 -4.72 -5.19 -12.06
CA TYR A 132 -6.11 -5.11 -11.64
C TYR A 132 -6.91 -3.99 -12.32
N GLY A 133 -6.24 -3.07 -12.98
CA GLY A 133 -6.85 -2.13 -13.91
C GLY A 133 -7.75 -1.04 -13.33
N TYR A 134 -7.63 -0.74 -12.06
CA TYR A 134 -8.40 0.36 -11.48
C TYR A 134 -8.02 1.67 -12.17
N PRO A 135 -9.02 2.50 -12.59
CA PRO A 135 -8.70 3.77 -13.24
C PRO A 135 -7.79 4.63 -12.36
N PRO A 136 -6.69 5.18 -12.91
CA PRO A 136 -5.64 5.79 -12.11
C PRO A 136 -6.07 6.97 -11.23
N HIS A 137 -6.81 7.93 -11.76
CA HIS A 137 -7.17 9.11 -10.99
C HIS A 137 -8.14 8.79 -9.84
N PRO A 138 -9.26 8.06 -10.06
CA PRO A 138 -10.11 7.64 -8.96
C PRO A 138 -9.38 6.80 -7.91
N ALA A 139 -8.48 5.91 -8.33
CA ALA A 139 -7.70 5.08 -7.41
C ALA A 139 -6.79 5.93 -6.53
N ALA A 140 -6.10 6.91 -7.10
CA ALA A 140 -5.24 7.84 -6.37
C ALA A 140 -6.05 8.68 -5.37
N ARG A 141 -7.23 9.14 -5.76
CA ARG A 141 -8.11 9.90 -4.86
C ARG A 141 -8.54 9.07 -3.67
N ILE A 142 -8.94 7.82 -3.88
CA ILE A 142 -9.35 6.91 -2.81
C ILE A 142 -8.18 6.65 -1.86
N ALA A 143 -7.00 6.37 -2.40
CA ALA A 143 -5.80 6.12 -1.61
C ALA A 143 -5.49 7.30 -0.68
N LEU A 144 -5.42 8.50 -1.24
CA LEU A 144 -5.06 9.69 -0.48
C LEU A 144 -6.14 10.10 0.50
N ALA A 145 -7.42 10.03 0.12
CA ALA A 145 -8.52 10.35 1.02
C ALA A 145 -8.58 9.37 2.20
N THR A 146 -8.35 8.09 1.96
CA THR A 146 -8.35 7.07 3.01
C THR A 146 -7.20 7.28 3.99
N VAL A 147 -6.00 7.53 3.47
CA VAL A 147 -4.83 7.80 4.30
C VAL A 147 -5.02 9.07 5.11
N ALA A 148 -5.46 10.15 4.47
CA ALA A 148 -5.68 11.43 5.16
C ALA A 148 -6.73 11.29 6.26
N GLY A 149 -7.84 10.62 5.99
CA GLY A 149 -8.89 10.39 6.98
C GLY A 149 -8.38 9.59 8.17
N HIS A 150 -7.63 8.54 7.93
CA HIS A 150 -7.02 7.74 9.00
C HIS A 150 -6.06 8.56 9.85
N LEU A 151 -5.19 9.35 9.23
CA LEU A 151 -4.20 10.17 9.95
C LEU A 151 -4.87 11.27 10.77
N ARG A 152 -5.95 11.88 10.28
CA ARG A 152 -6.71 12.86 11.05
C ARG A 152 -7.33 12.25 12.30
N GLU A 153 -7.79 11.01 12.20
CA GLU A 153 -8.46 10.32 13.30
C GLU A 153 -7.46 9.70 14.28
N ALA A 154 -6.46 8.99 13.79
CA ALA A 154 -5.53 8.21 14.61
C ALA A 154 -4.23 8.94 14.94
N GLY A 155 -3.82 9.90 14.15
CA GLY A 155 -2.55 10.63 14.36
C GLY A 155 -1.30 9.80 14.08
N ALA A 156 -1.43 8.59 13.56
CA ALA A 156 -0.35 7.65 13.32
C ALA A 156 -0.68 6.78 12.11
N PRO A 157 0.32 6.25 11.39
CA PRO A 157 1.77 6.43 11.58
C PRO A 157 2.25 7.85 11.28
N ALA A 158 3.46 8.18 11.71
CA ALA A 158 4.02 9.53 11.53
C ALA A 158 4.34 9.87 10.08
N LEU A 159 4.69 8.86 9.28
CA LEU A 159 5.01 9.03 7.85
C LEU A 159 4.31 7.97 7.02
N VAL A 160 3.58 8.42 6.01
CA VAL A 160 3.05 7.57 4.95
C VAL A 160 3.64 8.03 3.63
N ARG A 161 4.38 7.17 2.97
CA ARG A 161 5.02 7.46 1.69
C ARG A 161 4.44 6.59 0.60
N PHE A 162 3.92 7.22 -0.46
CA PHE A 162 3.55 6.49 -1.67
C PHE A 162 4.77 6.40 -2.57
N VAL A 163 5.21 5.20 -2.87
CA VAL A 163 6.37 4.93 -3.73
C VAL A 163 5.84 4.49 -5.08
N LEU A 164 5.96 5.37 -6.05
CA LEU A 164 5.31 5.23 -7.35
C LEU A 164 6.33 4.84 -8.40
N PHE A 165 5.93 3.93 -9.29
CA PHE A 165 6.84 3.27 -10.22
C PHE A 165 7.19 4.12 -11.43
N SER A 166 6.34 5.11 -11.77
CA SER A 166 6.49 5.88 -12.99
C SER A 166 6.10 7.33 -12.77
N GLU A 167 6.60 8.20 -13.65
CA GLU A 167 6.20 9.60 -13.72
C GLU A 167 4.70 9.75 -13.90
N GLU A 168 4.09 8.93 -14.75
CA GLU A 168 2.65 8.97 -15.01
C GLU A 168 1.84 8.71 -13.74
N THR A 169 2.15 7.65 -13.00
CA THR A 169 1.46 7.33 -11.76
C THR A 169 1.70 8.40 -10.71
N TYR A 170 2.94 8.90 -10.61
CA TYR A 170 3.27 10.00 -9.72
C TYR A 170 2.39 11.21 -10.00
N GLN A 171 2.22 11.57 -11.28
CA GLN A 171 1.41 12.73 -11.65
C GLN A 171 -0.05 12.56 -11.25
N ARG A 172 -0.60 11.34 -11.40
CA ARG A 172 -1.97 11.04 -10.95
C ARG A 172 -2.14 11.25 -9.46
N PHE A 173 -1.16 10.81 -8.67
CA PHE A 173 -1.17 11.01 -7.23
C PHE A 173 -0.97 12.48 -6.86
N ALA A 174 -0.08 13.19 -7.54
CA ALA A 174 0.15 14.62 -7.31
C ALA A 174 -1.12 15.44 -7.59
N ASP A 175 -1.82 15.15 -8.69
CA ASP A 175 -3.08 15.81 -9.01
C ASP A 175 -4.14 15.55 -7.94
N ALA A 176 -4.27 14.30 -7.50
CA ALA A 176 -5.22 13.93 -6.44
C ALA A 176 -4.86 14.56 -5.09
N LEU A 177 -3.57 14.68 -4.79
CA LEU A 177 -3.10 15.33 -3.57
C LEU A 177 -3.46 16.81 -3.55
N ALA A 178 -3.34 17.49 -4.69
CA ALA A 178 -3.72 18.89 -4.83
C ALA A 178 -5.23 19.10 -4.59
N GLU A 179 -6.06 18.13 -4.98
CA GLU A 179 -7.50 18.19 -4.76
C GLU A 179 -7.88 17.99 -3.29
N LEU A 180 -7.03 17.34 -2.52
CA LEU A 180 -7.26 17.02 -1.12
C LEU A 180 -7.15 18.24 -0.21
N GLY A 181 -6.27 19.16 -0.57
CA GLY A 181 -6.03 20.40 0.17
C GLY A 181 -7.06 21.51 -0.07
#